data_f47a24752cf4340146523a59868217ba
#
_entry.id   f47a24752cf4340146523a59868217ba
#
_cell.length_a   1.000
_cell.length_b   1.000
_cell.length_c   1.000
_cell.angle_alpha   90.00
_cell.angle_beta   90.00
_cell.angle_gamma   90.00
#
_symmetry.space_group_name_H-M   'P 1'
#
loop_
_entity.id
_entity.type
_entity.pdbx_description
1 polymer ?
#
loop_
_entity_poly.entity_id
_entity_poly.type
_entity_poly.pdbx_seq_one_letter_code
_entity_poly.pdbx_strand_id
1 'polypeptide(L)'
;PWLFILVSNFGRAQYTTSGNTKKIPLLNLVKRWLDSLTRIFVDIIPNSLSPREPSLVLILFGILIVLVLLLVIYSIYFLCRTTPQQTWLFVLTLIGTTGLSLVLPDLILGGIRSTEGRYLIPCYLGIQLAVAHLLANKITSFSSTSRTSKLLWRLVITLVLTSGVVSCTIISLSPYWWNKYGNVYSPEIATIINKFPHPLVISDAYIGRIMPYIYLLKPQVQIELIKPPILPHIPKGFDDVFLLTPSVSSRQYLEKNNYKIDPLHNKYEYDNLWQITRR
;
A
#
# COMPACT_ATOMS: atom_id res chain seq x y z
N PRO A 1 5.76 -30.99 -6.84
CA PRO A 1 6.93 -30.08 -6.73
C PRO A 1 6.67 -28.90 -5.78
N TRP A 2 5.55 -28.18 -5.90
CA TRP A 2 5.25 -27.00 -5.10
C TRP A 2 5.09 -27.27 -3.60
N LEU A 3 4.52 -28.41 -3.23
CA LEU A 3 4.32 -28.79 -1.82
C LEU A 3 5.67 -28.96 -1.10
N PHE A 4 6.66 -29.55 -1.77
CA PHE A 4 8.02 -29.71 -1.24
C PHE A 4 8.69 -28.36 -1.01
N ILE A 5 8.55 -27.42 -1.96
CA ILE A 5 9.08 -26.05 -1.83
C ILE A 5 8.40 -25.31 -0.68
N LEU A 6 7.08 -25.46 -0.52
CA LEU A 6 6.31 -24.87 0.58
C LEU A 6 6.77 -25.40 1.94
N VAL A 7 6.93 -26.72 2.07
CA VAL A 7 7.36 -27.37 3.32
C VAL A 7 8.81 -26.98 3.66
N SER A 8 9.72 -27.02 2.69
CA SER A 8 11.13 -26.67 2.91
C SER A 8 11.35 -25.19 3.24
N ASN A 9 10.47 -24.30 2.79
CA ASN A 9 10.54 -22.86 3.08
C ASN A 9 9.54 -22.39 4.15
N PHE A 10 8.88 -23.29 4.86
CA PHE A 10 7.82 -22.93 5.82
C PHE A 10 8.30 -21.95 6.89
N GLY A 11 9.46 -22.18 7.49
CA GLY A 11 10.04 -21.26 8.48
C GLY A 11 10.34 -19.87 7.92
N ARG A 12 10.82 -19.78 6.66
CA ARG A 12 11.06 -18.50 5.98
C ARG A 12 9.76 -17.80 5.63
N ALA A 13 8.74 -18.53 5.19
CA ALA A 13 7.40 -18.00 4.93
C ALA A 13 6.77 -17.47 6.22
N GLN A 14 6.89 -18.18 7.33
CA GLN A 14 6.40 -17.74 8.64
C GLN A 14 7.09 -16.44 9.10
N TYR A 15 8.39 -16.32 8.94
CA TYR A 15 9.13 -15.09 9.25
C TYR A 15 8.67 -13.91 8.38
N THR A 16 8.55 -14.09 7.07
CA THR A 16 8.12 -13.02 6.15
C THR A 16 6.67 -12.60 6.31
N THR A 17 5.81 -13.49 6.81
CA THR A 17 4.38 -13.20 7.06
C THR A 17 4.06 -12.83 8.49
N SER A 18 5.02 -12.87 9.41
CA SER A 18 4.81 -12.59 10.84
C SER A 18 4.21 -11.20 11.11
N GLY A 19 4.58 -10.19 10.32
CA GLY A 19 3.99 -8.85 10.39
C GLY A 19 2.48 -8.82 10.10
N ASN A 20 1.97 -9.77 9.32
CA ASN A 20 0.56 -9.84 8.92
C ASN A 20 -0.31 -10.65 9.89
N THR A 21 0.26 -11.16 10.98
CA THR A 21 -0.47 -11.91 12.03
C THR A 21 -0.94 -11.03 13.18
N LYS A 22 -0.69 -9.72 13.11
CA LYS A 22 -1.10 -8.77 14.16
C LYS A 22 -2.62 -8.76 14.32
N LYS A 23 -3.10 -9.10 15.51
CA LYS A 23 -4.53 -9.02 15.81
C LYS A 23 -4.95 -7.56 15.92
N ILE A 24 -5.97 -7.19 15.18
CA ILE A 24 -6.63 -5.88 15.25
C ILE A 24 -8.11 -6.04 15.57
N PRO A 25 -8.77 -5.05 16.20
CA PRO A 25 -10.21 -5.07 16.41
C PRO A 25 -10.98 -5.27 15.12
N LEU A 26 -12.07 -6.05 15.17
CA LEU A 26 -12.90 -6.35 13.99
C LEU A 26 -13.37 -5.08 13.27
N LEU A 27 -13.75 -4.05 14.01
CA LEU A 27 -14.16 -2.77 13.43
C LEU A 27 -13.07 -2.15 12.54
N ASN A 28 -11.80 -2.23 12.97
CA ASN A 28 -10.68 -1.71 12.22
C ASN A 28 -10.40 -2.57 10.97
N LEU A 29 -10.62 -3.87 11.05
CA LEU A 29 -10.51 -4.78 9.92
C LEU A 29 -11.57 -4.45 8.86
N VAL A 30 -12.83 -4.29 9.27
CA VAL A 30 -13.95 -3.90 8.40
C VAL A 30 -13.67 -2.53 7.75
N LYS A 31 -13.21 -1.54 8.50
CA LYS A 31 -12.83 -0.24 7.94
C LYS A 31 -11.78 -0.38 6.83
N ARG A 32 -10.74 -1.21 7.05
CA ARG A 32 -9.70 -1.46 6.03
C ARG A 32 -10.25 -2.17 4.80
N TRP A 33 -11.19 -3.10 4.94
CA TRP A 33 -11.83 -3.75 3.79
C TRP A 33 -12.64 -2.77 2.97
N LEU A 34 -13.44 -1.91 3.62
CA LEU A 34 -14.23 -0.87 2.95
C LEU A 34 -13.34 0.15 2.25
N ASP A 35 -12.24 0.56 2.89
CA ASP A 35 -11.22 1.41 2.28
C ASP A 35 -10.59 0.73 1.05
N SER A 36 -10.17 -0.52 1.17
CA SER A 36 -9.60 -1.29 0.07
C SER A 36 -10.59 -1.47 -1.11
N LEU A 37 -11.87 -1.68 -0.80
CA LEU A 37 -12.93 -1.76 -1.82
C LEU A 37 -13.12 -0.43 -2.55
N THR A 38 -13.09 0.68 -1.83
CA THR A 38 -13.22 2.02 -2.40
C THR A 38 -12.06 2.35 -3.33
N ARG A 39 -10.84 1.95 -2.95
CA ARG A 39 -9.62 2.16 -3.72
C ARG A 39 -9.58 1.47 -5.07
N ILE A 40 -10.45 0.47 -5.31
CA ILE A 40 -10.59 -0.16 -6.63
C ILE A 40 -11.03 0.87 -7.69
N PHE A 41 -11.81 1.88 -7.27
CA PHE A 41 -12.41 2.89 -8.15
C PHE A 41 -11.89 4.31 -7.89
N VAL A 42 -11.55 4.63 -6.65
CA VAL A 42 -11.12 5.96 -6.21
C VAL A 42 -9.97 5.83 -5.24
N ASP A 43 -8.74 6.01 -5.71
CA ASP A 43 -7.53 6.00 -4.89
C ASP A 43 -6.84 7.37 -4.89
N ILE A 44 -7.53 8.35 -4.31
CA ILE A 44 -7.06 9.75 -4.22
C ILE A 44 -6.64 10.09 -2.78
N ILE A 45 -7.15 9.35 -1.79
CA ILE A 45 -7.03 9.70 -0.39
C ILE A 45 -5.90 8.90 0.27
N PRO A 46 -4.90 9.57 0.86
CA PRO A 46 -3.86 8.90 1.64
C PRO A 46 -4.46 8.05 2.76
N ASN A 47 -3.80 6.93 3.09
CA ASN A 47 -4.23 5.98 4.13
C ASN A 47 -4.39 6.57 5.55
N SER A 48 -3.96 7.78 5.75
CA SER A 48 -4.01 8.48 7.01
C SER A 48 -5.03 9.62 6.96
N LEU A 49 -6.32 9.29 6.89
CA LEU A 49 -7.30 10.23 7.41
C LEU A 49 -7.02 10.34 8.92
N SER A 50 -6.24 11.34 9.27
CA SER A 50 -5.95 11.70 10.63
C SER A 50 -7.27 12.07 11.33
N PRO A 51 -7.43 11.78 12.64
CA PRO A 51 -8.55 12.33 13.41
C PRO A 51 -8.62 13.86 13.39
N ARG A 52 -7.61 14.53 12.84
CA ARG A 52 -7.52 15.98 12.64
C ARG A 52 -8.14 16.46 11.31
N GLU A 53 -8.57 15.54 10.43
CA GLU A 53 -9.23 15.93 9.19
C GLU A 53 -10.58 16.60 9.48
N PRO A 54 -10.98 17.60 8.67
CA PRO A 54 -12.28 18.24 8.80
C PRO A 54 -13.41 17.22 8.78
N SER A 55 -14.39 17.37 9.67
CA SER A 55 -15.56 16.48 9.76
C SER A 55 -16.26 16.29 8.41
N LEU A 56 -16.27 17.31 7.57
CA LEU A 56 -16.83 17.28 6.22
C LEU A 56 -16.15 16.24 5.32
N VAL A 57 -14.80 16.16 5.36
CA VAL A 57 -14.03 15.18 4.55
C VAL A 57 -14.35 13.77 4.99
N LEU A 58 -14.47 13.53 6.29
CA LEU A 58 -14.84 12.22 6.84
C LEU A 58 -16.24 11.81 6.42
N ILE A 59 -17.20 12.75 6.43
CA ILE A 59 -18.59 12.51 5.98
C ILE A 59 -18.61 12.19 4.48
N LEU A 60 -17.96 12.99 3.65
CA LEU A 60 -17.90 12.76 2.20
C LEU A 60 -17.26 11.41 1.86
N PHE A 61 -16.20 11.04 2.58
CA PHE A 61 -15.57 9.74 2.41
C PHE A 61 -16.49 8.59 2.84
N GLY A 62 -17.23 8.74 3.92
CA GLY A 62 -18.25 7.78 4.34
C GLY A 62 -19.35 7.60 3.28
N ILE A 63 -19.84 8.69 2.69
CA ILE A 63 -20.81 8.65 1.59
C ILE A 63 -20.23 7.90 0.37
N LEU A 64 -18.98 8.20 0.00
CA LEU A 64 -18.30 7.53 -1.10
C LEU A 64 -18.20 6.01 -0.88
N ILE A 65 -17.81 5.58 0.33
CA ILE A 65 -17.78 4.15 0.69
C ILE A 65 -19.14 3.50 0.48
N VAL A 66 -20.21 4.12 0.96
CA VAL A 66 -21.58 3.59 0.82
C VAL A 66 -21.98 3.49 -0.66
N LEU A 67 -21.69 4.52 -1.45
CA LEU A 67 -22.01 4.52 -2.89
C LEU A 67 -21.26 3.43 -3.66
N VAL A 68 -19.97 3.24 -3.38
CA VAL A 68 -19.15 2.17 -3.98
C VAL A 68 -19.68 0.80 -3.56
N LEU A 69 -20.01 0.61 -2.28
CA LEU A 69 -20.56 -0.65 -1.79
C LEU A 69 -21.88 -0.99 -2.48
N LEU A 70 -22.79 -0.03 -2.59
CA LEU A 70 -24.07 -0.21 -3.30
C LEU A 70 -23.86 -0.53 -4.78
N LEU A 71 -22.92 0.14 -5.44
CA LEU A 71 -22.57 -0.14 -6.84
C LEU A 71 -22.06 -1.57 -7.01
N VAL A 72 -21.16 -2.03 -6.13
CA VAL A 72 -20.60 -3.39 -6.19
C VAL A 72 -21.69 -4.45 -5.92
N ILE A 73 -22.48 -4.29 -4.87
CA ILE A 73 -23.56 -5.23 -4.54
C ILE A 73 -24.55 -5.31 -5.69
N TYR A 74 -24.97 -4.16 -6.23
CA TYR A 74 -25.89 -4.13 -7.34
C TYR A 74 -25.29 -4.73 -8.61
N SER A 75 -24.01 -4.52 -8.89
CA SER A 75 -23.36 -5.09 -10.06
C SER A 75 -23.26 -6.62 -10.00
N ILE A 76 -22.95 -7.17 -8.83
CA ILE A 76 -22.92 -8.63 -8.61
C ILE A 76 -24.34 -9.21 -8.76
N TYR A 77 -25.33 -8.60 -8.15
CA TYR A 77 -26.73 -9.00 -8.31
C TYR A 77 -27.15 -8.99 -9.79
N PHE A 78 -26.86 -7.90 -10.50
CA PHE A 78 -27.18 -7.73 -11.91
C PHE A 78 -26.48 -8.78 -12.78
N LEU A 79 -25.19 -9.04 -12.53
CA LEU A 79 -24.42 -10.07 -13.22
C LEU A 79 -25.09 -11.45 -13.07
N CYS A 80 -25.45 -11.84 -11.85
CA CYS A 80 -26.12 -13.12 -11.58
C CYS A 80 -27.48 -13.27 -12.27
N ARG A 81 -28.16 -12.14 -12.54
CA ARG A 81 -29.50 -12.14 -13.18
C ARG A 81 -29.48 -12.08 -14.71
N THR A 82 -28.42 -11.54 -15.28
CA THR A 82 -28.38 -11.21 -16.72
C THR A 82 -27.39 -12.05 -17.52
N THR A 83 -26.54 -12.85 -16.84
CA THR A 83 -25.55 -13.68 -17.54
C THR A 83 -25.81 -15.19 -17.34
N PRO A 84 -25.31 -16.04 -18.27
CA PRO A 84 -25.33 -17.50 -18.10
C PRO A 84 -24.61 -17.95 -16.84
N GLN A 85 -25.02 -19.10 -16.29
CA GLN A 85 -24.47 -19.64 -15.03
C GLN A 85 -22.95 -19.76 -15.05
N GLN A 86 -22.35 -20.17 -16.14
CA GLN A 86 -20.90 -20.31 -16.28
C GLN A 86 -20.17 -18.97 -16.08
N THR A 87 -20.72 -17.87 -16.60
CA THR A 87 -20.11 -16.54 -16.53
C THR A 87 -20.13 -15.97 -15.11
N TRP A 88 -21.32 -15.94 -14.46
CA TRP A 88 -21.37 -15.39 -13.12
C TRP A 88 -20.67 -16.27 -12.09
N LEU A 89 -20.70 -17.62 -12.25
CA LEU A 89 -19.92 -18.52 -11.40
C LEU A 89 -18.41 -18.25 -11.54
N PHE A 90 -17.90 -18.06 -12.75
CA PHE A 90 -16.50 -17.72 -12.96
C PHE A 90 -16.11 -16.44 -12.21
N VAL A 91 -16.91 -15.37 -12.36
CA VAL A 91 -16.62 -14.10 -11.68
C VAL A 91 -16.73 -14.24 -10.16
N LEU A 92 -17.77 -14.93 -9.66
CA LEU A 92 -17.91 -15.16 -8.21
C LEU A 92 -16.79 -16.07 -7.66
N THR A 93 -16.29 -16.99 -8.45
CA THR A 93 -15.13 -17.81 -8.04
C THR A 93 -13.88 -16.95 -7.91
N LEU A 94 -13.62 -16.02 -8.84
CA LEU A 94 -12.50 -15.07 -8.70
C LEU A 94 -12.60 -14.24 -7.42
N ILE A 95 -13.79 -13.72 -7.12
CA ILE A 95 -14.04 -12.93 -5.92
C ILE A 95 -13.93 -13.79 -4.67
N GLY A 96 -14.63 -14.93 -4.66
CA GLY A 96 -14.82 -15.76 -3.48
C GLY A 96 -13.57 -16.53 -3.07
N THR A 97 -12.89 -17.18 -4.00
CA THR A 97 -11.70 -18.00 -3.66
C THR A 97 -10.61 -17.14 -3.05
N THR A 98 -10.26 -16.02 -3.66
CA THR A 98 -9.21 -15.14 -3.14
C THR A 98 -9.68 -14.36 -1.92
N GLY A 99 -10.88 -13.80 -1.95
CA GLY A 99 -11.43 -13.03 -0.83
C GLY A 99 -11.60 -13.89 0.43
N LEU A 100 -12.31 -15.02 0.33
CA LEU A 100 -12.58 -15.88 1.47
C LEU A 100 -11.33 -16.56 2.03
N SER A 101 -10.39 -16.98 1.17
CA SER A 101 -9.14 -17.61 1.61
C SER A 101 -8.27 -16.69 2.49
N LEU A 102 -8.43 -15.37 2.38
CA LEU A 102 -7.72 -14.39 3.17
C LEU A 102 -8.57 -13.85 4.34
N VAL A 103 -9.86 -13.62 4.11
CA VAL A 103 -10.78 -13.06 5.13
C VAL A 103 -11.04 -14.07 6.24
N LEU A 104 -11.30 -15.35 5.91
CA LEU A 104 -11.61 -16.36 6.91
C LEU A 104 -10.47 -16.60 7.92
N PRO A 105 -9.21 -16.78 7.50
CA PRO A 105 -8.10 -16.89 8.45
C PRO A 105 -7.92 -15.65 9.32
N ASP A 106 -8.10 -14.45 8.77
CA ASP A 106 -7.98 -13.21 9.55
C ASP A 106 -9.10 -13.07 10.60
N LEU A 107 -10.31 -13.55 10.30
CA LEU A 107 -11.42 -13.57 11.26
C LEU A 107 -11.22 -14.62 12.36
N ILE A 108 -10.73 -15.80 12.02
CA ILE A 108 -10.63 -16.95 12.95
C ILE A 108 -9.35 -16.86 13.77
N LEU A 109 -8.22 -16.68 13.10
CA LEU A 109 -6.88 -16.70 13.72
C LEU A 109 -6.37 -15.32 14.10
N GLY A 110 -6.99 -14.30 13.56
CA GLY A 110 -6.51 -12.93 13.57
C GLY A 110 -5.45 -12.69 12.50
N GLY A 111 -5.31 -11.43 12.12
CA GLY A 111 -4.35 -11.00 11.09
C GLY A 111 -4.89 -9.84 10.27
N ILE A 112 -4.08 -9.42 9.30
CA ILE A 112 -4.37 -8.32 8.38
C ILE A 112 -4.08 -8.70 6.93
N ARG A 113 -3.97 -10.00 6.61
CA ARG A 113 -3.62 -10.50 5.26
C ARG A 113 -4.65 -10.10 4.22
N SER A 114 -5.93 -10.11 4.61
CA SER A 114 -7.07 -9.70 3.79
C SER A 114 -7.14 -8.18 3.52
N THR A 115 -6.26 -7.39 4.13
CA THR A 115 -6.16 -5.95 3.86
C THR A 115 -5.00 -5.60 2.90
N GLU A 116 -4.18 -6.58 2.53
CA GLU A 116 -3.06 -6.41 1.60
C GLU A 116 -3.54 -6.53 0.16
N GLY A 117 -3.74 -5.40 -0.53
CA GLY A 117 -4.32 -5.32 -1.88
C GLY A 117 -3.66 -6.23 -2.91
N ARG A 118 -2.33 -6.44 -2.83
CA ARG A 118 -1.58 -7.32 -3.73
C ARG A 118 -2.03 -8.78 -3.71
N TYR A 119 -2.59 -9.25 -2.60
CA TYR A 119 -3.11 -10.62 -2.49
C TYR A 119 -4.56 -10.72 -2.99
N LEU A 120 -5.26 -9.59 -3.09
CA LEU A 120 -6.66 -9.51 -3.49
C LEU A 120 -6.85 -9.17 -4.97
N ILE A 121 -5.79 -9.10 -5.78
CA ILE A 121 -5.86 -8.74 -7.20
C ILE A 121 -6.93 -9.55 -7.97
N PRO A 122 -7.02 -10.89 -7.86
CA PRO A 122 -8.09 -11.62 -8.55
C PRO A 122 -9.49 -11.26 -8.06
N CYS A 123 -9.67 -11.03 -6.75
CA CYS A 123 -10.93 -10.56 -6.18
C CYS A 123 -11.33 -9.20 -6.75
N TYR A 124 -10.39 -8.25 -6.80
CA TYR A 124 -10.62 -6.92 -7.35
C TYR A 124 -10.95 -6.97 -8.85
N LEU A 125 -10.26 -7.81 -9.61
CA LEU A 125 -10.56 -8.04 -11.02
C LEU A 125 -12.00 -8.57 -11.21
N GLY A 126 -12.43 -9.54 -10.39
CA GLY A 126 -13.80 -10.05 -10.41
C GLY A 126 -14.83 -8.95 -10.13
N ILE A 127 -14.58 -8.08 -9.14
CA ILE A 127 -15.45 -6.94 -8.84
C ILE A 127 -15.49 -5.95 -10.01
N GLN A 128 -14.35 -5.62 -10.62
CA GLN A 128 -14.27 -4.73 -11.77
C GLN A 128 -15.02 -5.30 -12.99
N LEU A 129 -14.92 -6.61 -13.25
CA LEU A 129 -15.66 -7.28 -14.32
C LEU A 129 -17.19 -7.19 -14.10
N ALA A 130 -17.65 -7.40 -12.86
CA ALA A 130 -19.07 -7.27 -12.53
C ALA A 130 -19.58 -5.83 -12.75
N VAL A 131 -18.82 -4.83 -12.31
CA VAL A 131 -19.17 -3.42 -12.50
C VAL A 131 -19.11 -3.04 -13.98
N ALA A 132 -18.10 -3.46 -14.72
CA ALA A 132 -17.96 -3.20 -16.15
C ALA A 132 -19.15 -3.79 -16.93
N HIS A 133 -19.56 -5.02 -16.62
CA HIS A 133 -20.74 -5.66 -17.20
C HIS A 133 -22.02 -4.84 -16.95
N LEU A 134 -22.24 -4.40 -15.70
CA LEU A 134 -23.38 -3.54 -15.36
C LEU A 134 -23.37 -2.26 -16.19
N LEU A 135 -22.27 -1.53 -16.19
CA LEU A 135 -22.13 -0.24 -16.86
C LEU A 135 -22.33 -0.37 -18.38
N ALA A 136 -21.73 -1.39 -19.01
CA ALA A 136 -21.89 -1.67 -20.44
C ALA A 136 -23.35 -1.93 -20.82
N ASN A 137 -24.06 -2.75 -20.04
CA ASN A 137 -25.48 -3.03 -20.29
C ASN A 137 -26.36 -1.78 -20.13
N LYS A 138 -26.04 -0.91 -19.16
CA LYS A 138 -26.79 0.34 -18.96
C LYS A 138 -26.55 1.36 -20.08
N ILE A 139 -25.37 1.36 -20.70
CA ILE A 139 -25.10 2.18 -21.89
C ILE A 139 -25.90 1.69 -23.09
N THR A 140 -25.90 0.38 -23.34
CA THR A 140 -26.59 -0.19 -24.51
C THR A 140 -28.12 -0.11 -24.41
N SER A 141 -28.68 -0.18 -23.20
CA SER A 141 -30.15 -0.14 -22.95
C SER A 141 -30.73 1.28 -22.94
N PHE A 142 -30.00 2.32 -23.34
CA PHE A 142 -30.47 3.70 -23.28
C PHE A 142 -31.67 3.99 -24.16
N SER A 143 -31.93 3.22 -25.24
CA SER A 143 -33.06 3.44 -26.13
C SER A 143 -34.41 3.20 -25.46
N SER A 144 -34.51 2.25 -24.54
CA SER A 144 -35.79 1.81 -23.91
C SER A 144 -36.04 2.36 -22.49
N THR A 145 -35.10 3.16 -21.94
CA THR A 145 -35.09 3.57 -20.52
C THR A 145 -35.62 5.01 -20.35
N SER A 146 -36.20 5.36 -19.19
CA SER A 146 -36.67 6.71 -18.87
C SER A 146 -35.54 7.73 -18.91
N ARG A 147 -35.86 9.01 -19.20
CA ARG A 147 -34.88 10.11 -19.33
C ARG A 147 -34.07 10.30 -18.06
N THR A 148 -34.67 10.22 -16.88
CA THR A 148 -34.03 10.35 -15.58
C THR A 148 -33.02 9.23 -15.29
N SER A 149 -33.42 7.98 -15.61
CA SER A 149 -32.53 6.83 -15.44
C SER A 149 -31.32 6.90 -16.40
N LYS A 150 -31.51 7.38 -17.62
CA LYS A 150 -30.39 7.62 -18.57
C LYS A 150 -29.39 8.63 -18.02
N LEU A 151 -29.90 9.74 -17.47
CA LEU A 151 -29.01 10.78 -16.88
C LEU A 151 -28.24 10.23 -15.70
N LEU A 152 -28.90 9.50 -14.79
CA LEU A 152 -28.27 8.87 -13.64
C LEU A 152 -27.14 7.93 -14.06
N TRP A 153 -27.38 7.02 -15.00
CA TRP A 153 -26.35 6.07 -15.44
C TRP A 153 -25.21 6.73 -16.19
N ARG A 154 -25.48 7.77 -16.98
CA ARG A 154 -24.42 8.57 -17.59
C ARG A 154 -23.54 9.23 -16.51
N LEU A 155 -24.16 9.80 -15.48
CA LEU A 155 -23.44 10.39 -14.36
C LEU A 155 -22.56 9.34 -13.64
N VAL A 156 -23.11 8.17 -13.30
CA VAL A 156 -22.35 7.09 -12.64
C VAL A 156 -21.16 6.65 -13.48
N ILE A 157 -21.36 6.41 -14.77
CA ILE A 157 -20.30 6.01 -15.70
C ILE A 157 -19.21 7.07 -15.77
N THR A 158 -19.60 8.34 -15.97
CA THR A 158 -18.65 9.45 -16.02
C THR A 158 -17.87 9.56 -14.72
N LEU A 159 -18.53 9.48 -13.56
CA LEU A 159 -17.87 9.55 -12.26
C LEU A 159 -16.88 8.40 -12.06
N VAL A 160 -17.25 7.16 -12.37
CA VAL A 160 -16.35 6.00 -12.23
C VAL A 160 -15.14 6.11 -13.15
N LEU A 161 -15.33 6.51 -14.41
CA LEU A 161 -14.23 6.64 -15.36
C LEU A 161 -13.32 7.83 -14.99
N THR A 162 -13.90 8.98 -14.71
CA THR A 162 -13.09 10.18 -14.36
C THR A 162 -12.35 9.98 -13.04
N SER A 163 -12.97 9.37 -12.02
CA SER A 163 -12.28 9.08 -10.76
C SER A 163 -11.09 8.14 -10.95
N GLY A 164 -11.23 7.12 -11.81
CA GLY A 164 -10.13 6.23 -12.17
C GLY A 164 -8.97 6.96 -12.87
N VAL A 165 -9.29 7.79 -13.87
CA VAL A 165 -8.28 8.60 -14.58
C VAL A 165 -7.59 9.57 -13.64
N VAL A 166 -8.35 10.29 -12.81
CA VAL A 166 -7.80 11.24 -11.82
C VAL A 166 -6.92 10.50 -10.81
N SER A 167 -7.37 9.34 -10.29
CA SER A 167 -6.55 8.53 -9.38
C SER A 167 -5.23 8.11 -10.01
N CYS A 168 -5.25 7.58 -11.24
CA CYS A 168 -4.03 7.20 -11.96
C CYS A 168 -3.11 8.40 -12.19
N THR A 169 -3.66 9.57 -12.55
CA THR A 169 -2.88 10.80 -12.75
C THR A 169 -2.20 11.25 -11.46
N ILE A 170 -2.94 11.29 -10.35
CA ILE A 170 -2.39 11.69 -9.04
C ILE A 170 -1.30 10.72 -8.60
N ILE A 171 -1.53 9.39 -8.74
CA ILE A 171 -0.54 8.38 -8.39
C ILE A 171 0.73 8.51 -9.23
N SER A 172 0.60 8.75 -10.54
CA SER A 172 1.76 8.88 -11.44
C SER A 172 2.61 10.13 -11.18
N LEU A 173 1.99 11.20 -10.66
CA LEU A 173 2.67 12.45 -10.31
C LEU A 173 3.20 12.45 -8.87
N SER A 174 2.81 11.48 -8.05
CA SER A 174 3.22 11.43 -6.65
C SER A 174 4.64 10.87 -6.49
N PRO A 175 5.50 11.50 -5.69
CA PRO A 175 6.88 11.04 -5.46
C PRO A 175 6.95 9.73 -4.66
N TYR A 176 5.85 9.32 -4.07
CA TYR A 176 5.73 8.05 -3.31
C TYR A 176 4.30 7.51 -3.44
N TRP A 177 4.16 6.19 -3.26
CA TRP A 177 2.84 5.58 -3.24
C TRP A 177 2.32 5.49 -1.79
N TRP A 178 1.30 6.30 -1.47
CA TRP A 178 0.74 6.42 -0.12
C TRP A 178 0.13 5.14 0.45
N ASN A 179 -0.12 4.12 -0.37
CA ASN A 179 -0.54 2.79 0.09
C ASN A 179 0.59 1.98 0.75
N LYS A 180 1.83 2.49 0.71
CA LYS A 180 2.99 1.89 1.36
C LYS A 180 3.57 2.86 2.37
N TYR A 181 3.22 2.69 3.62
CA TYR A 181 3.65 3.54 4.73
C TYR A 181 5.17 3.75 4.84
N GLY A 182 5.96 2.76 4.42
CA GLY A 182 7.42 2.82 4.50
C GLY A 182 8.10 3.77 3.53
N ASN A 183 7.36 4.49 2.66
CA ASN A 183 7.96 5.34 1.63
C ASN A 183 7.56 6.82 1.76
N VAL A 184 6.71 7.15 2.70
CA VAL A 184 6.12 8.51 2.82
C VAL A 184 7.19 9.59 3.03
N TYR A 185 8.21 9.28 3.83
CA TYR A 185 9.29 10.22 4.14
C TYR A 185 10.54 10.06 3.27
N SER A 186 10.56 9.07 2.38
CA SER A 186 11.71 8.83 1.51
C SER A 186 12.12 10.06 0.69
N PRO A 187 11.20 10.86 0.10
CA PRO A 187 11.56 12.07 -0.63
C PRO A 187 12.17 13.15 0.26
N GLU A 188 11.65 13.35 1.48
CA GLU A 188 12.18 14.33 2.44
C GLU A 188 13.60 13.95 2.87
N ILE A 189 13.82 12.70 3.24
CA ILE A 189 15.13 12.16 3.63
C ILE A 189 16.12 12.23 2.46
N ALA A 190 15.71 11.81 1.27
CA ALA A 190 16.57 11.90 0.08
C ALA A 190 16.96 13.36 -0.23
N THR A 191 16.04 14.31 -0.03
CA THR A 191 16.33 15.74 -0.22
C THR A 191 17.40 16.23 0.78
N ILE A 192 17.38 15.74 2.02
CA ILE A 192 18.40 16.08 3.02
C ILE A 192 19.76 15.55 2.57
N ILE A 193 19.85 14.26 2.23
CA ILE A 193 21.11 13.60 1.81
C ILE A 193 21.68 14.25 0.54
N ASN A 194 20.83 14.55 -0.43
CA ASN A 194 21.21 15.11 -1.73
C ASN A 194 21.79 16.55 -1.67
N LYS A 195 21.76 17.21 -0.50
CA LYS A 195 22.39 18.53 -0.30
C LYS A 195 23.92 18.42 -0.16
N PHE A 196 24.44 17.25 0.18
CA PHE A 196 25.85 17.03 0.42
C PHE A 196 26.56 16.57 -0.87
N PRO A 197 27.82 16.98 -1.09
CA PRO A 197 28.50 16.70 -2.37
C PRO A 197 28.90 15.23 -2.53
N HIS A 198 29.38 14.57 -1.48
CA HIS A 198 29.82 13.17 -1.50
C HIS A 198 29.41 12.41 -0.24
N PRO A 199 28.09 12.24 0.00
CA PRO A 199 27.63 11.61 1.22
C PRO A 199 27.74 10.08 1.12
N LEU A 200 28.09 9.46 2.27
CA LEU A 200 27.99 8.02 2.49
C LEU A 200 26.76 7.72 3.32
N VAL A 201 25.92 6.85 2.83
CA VAL A 201 24.71 6.37 3.53
C VAL A 201 24.92 4.93 3.93
N ILE A 202 24.96 4.66 5.23
CA ILE A 202 25.10 3.31 5.79
C ILE A 202 23.74 2.86 6.31
N SER A 203 23.35 1.61 6.01
CA SER A 203 22.13 1.02 6.53
C SER A 203 22.28 -0.48 6.77
N ASP A 204 21.73 -0.95 7.88
CA ASP A 204 21.54 -2.36 8.21
C ASP A 204 20.09 -2.80 8.09
N ALA A 205 19.25 -1.94 7.52
CA ALA A 205 17.85 -2.25 7.28
C ALA A 205 17.68 -3.25 6.13
N TYR A 206 16.55 -3.93 6.13
CA TYR A 206 16.14 -4.81 5.05
C TYR A 206 16.12 -4.06 3.71
N ILE A 207 16.70 -4.68 2.67
CA ILE A 207 16.89 -4.06 1.35
C ILE A 207 15.63 -3.44 0.75
N GLY A 208 14.47 -4.05 0.95
CA GLY A 208 13.19 -3.52 0.48
C GLY A 208 12.79 -2.17 1.08
N ARG A 209 13.40 -1.76 2.21
CA ARG A 209 13.25 -0.41 2.78
C ARG A 209 14.18 0.61 2.13
N ILE A 210 15.34 0.16 1.67
CA ILE A 210 16.33 1.05 1.08
C ILE A 210 16.07 1.28 -0.41
N MET A 211 15.48 0.32 -1.09
CA MET A 211 15.17 0.42 -2.52
C MET A 211 14.46 1.72 -2.94
N PRO A 212 13.45 2.24 -2.22
CA PRO A 212 12.80 3.50 -2.59
C PRO A 212 13.76 4.70 -2.60
N TYR A 213 14.76 4.71 -1.74
CA TYR A 213 15.75 5.79 -1.68
C TYR A 213 16.69 5.77 -2.88
N ILE A 214 17.05 4.59 -3.40
CA ILE A 214 17.99 4.45 -4.54
C ILE A 214 17.53 5.26 -5.75
N TYR A 215 16.22 5.34 -6.00
CA TYR A 215 15.65 6.12 -7.10
C TYR A 215 15.59 7.63 -6.83
N LEU A 216 15.69 8.05 -5.57
CA LEU A 216 15.58 9.44 -5.14
C LEU A 216 16.93 10.09 -4.86
N LEU A 217 17.94 9.27 -4.60
CA LEU A 217 19.30 9.73 -4.31
C LEU A 217 20.06 10.03 -5.60
N LYS A 218 20.89 11.10 -5.56
CA LYS A 218 21.73 11.48 -6.68
C LYS A 218 22.87 10.47 -6.89
N PRO A 219 23.46 10.36 -8.11
CA PRO A 219 24.50 9.37 -8.42
C PRO A 219 25.77 9.47 -7.58
N GLN A 220 26.06 10.65 -7.01
CA GLN A 220 27.24 10.85 -6.12
C GLN A 220 27.06 10.29 -4.73
N VAL A 221 25.86 9.91 -4.32
CA VAL A 221 25.60 9.30 -3.01
C VAL A 221 26.07 7.86 -3.03
N GLN A 222 26.97 7.52 -2.13
CA GLN A 222 27.38 6.14 -1.94
C GLN A 222 26.52 5.47 -0.87
N ILE A 223 26.10 4.22 -1.12
CA ILE A 223 25.25 3.46 -0.22
C ILE A 223 25.99 2.18 0.18
N GLU A 224 26.18 1.99 1.48
CA GLU A 224 26.72 0.77 2.06
C GLU A 224 25.62 0.03 2.82
N LEU A 225 25.31 -1.19 2.37
CA LEU A 225 24.35 -2.06 3.04
C LEU A 225 25.09 -3.08 3.88
N ILE A 226 24.78 -3.09 5.17
CA ILE A 226 25.40 -3.98 6.14
C ILE A 226 24.38 -5.07 6.51
N LYS A 227 24.84 -6.31 6.53
CA LYS A 227 24.02 -7.42 7.00
C LYS A 227 24.39 -7.79 8.44
N PRO A 228 23.49 -7.73 9.42
CA PRO A 228 23.78 -8.22 10.76
C PRO A 228 24.28 -9.67 10.74
N PRO A 229 25.28 -10.06 11.55
CA PRO A 229 25.85 -9.31 12.68
C PRO A 229 27.03 -8.38 12.34
N ILE A 230 27.31 -8.11 11.08
CA ILE A 230 28.37 -7.19 10.67
C ILE A 230 28.00 -5.79 11.17
N LEU A 231 28.96 -5.12 11.81
CA LEU A 231 28.78 -3.80 12.37
C LEU A 231 29.29 -2.72 11.41
N PRO A 232 28.71 -1.50 11.46
CA PRO A 232 29.10 -0.44 10.54
C PRO A 232 30.56 -0.04 10.72
N HIS A 233 31.27 -0.03 9.59
CA HIS A 233 32.64 0.53 9.53
C HIS A 233 32.60 1.80 8.67
N ILE A 234 33.11 2.90 9.20
CA ILE A 234 33.15 4.17 8.47
C ILE A 234 34.49 4.26 7.74
N PRO A 235 34.49 4.17 6.40
CA PRO A 235 35.71 4.30 5.61
C PRO A 235 36.29 5.72 5.72
N LYS A 236 37.60 5.84 5.55
CA LYS A 236 38.27 7.14 5.49
C LYS A 236 37.92 7.82 4.15
N GLY A 237 37.75 9.14 4.17
CA GLY A 237 37.51 9.92 2.96
C GLY A 237 36.06 10.38 2.75
N PHE A 238 35.21 10.16 3.74
CA PHE A 238 33.84 10.73 3.74
C PHE A 238 33.73 11.71 4.92
N ASP A 239 33.36 12.94 4.60
CA ASP A 239 33.09 13.97 5.61
C ASP A 239 31.64 13.93 6.07
N ASP A 240 30.73 13.54 5.17
CA ASP A 240 29.28 13.46 5.41
C ASP A 240 28.82 12.01 5.43
N VAL A 241 28.61 11.47 6.62
CA VAL A 241 28.20 10.09 6.82
C VAL A 241 26.84 10.05 7.51
N PHE A 242 25.93 9.25 6.95
CA PHE A 242 24.56 9.11 7.43
C PHE A 242 24.23 7.66 7.75
N LEU A 243 23.44 7.47 8.81
CA LEU A 243 22.76 6.20 9.09
C LEU A 243 21.30 6.30 8.67
N LEU A 244 20.91 5.46 7.74
CA LEU A 244 19.53 5.37 7.26
C LEU A 244 18.85 4.17 7.90
N THR A 245 17.83 4.42 8.70
CA THR A 245 17.00 3.40 9.37
C THR A 245 17.84 2.35 10.13
N PRO A 246 18.78 2.77 10.99
CA PRO A 246 19.66 1.85 11.68
C PRO A 246 18.96 1.04 12.77
N SER A 247 19.43 -0.17 13.00
CA SER A 247 19.08 -0.94 14.19
C SER A 247 19.62 -0.30 15.46
N VAL A 248 19.04 -0.67 16.60
CA VAL A 248 19.52 -0.21 17.91
C VAL A 248 20.97 -0.64 18.16
N SER A 249 21.31 -1.87 17.73
CA SER A 249 22.68 -2.41 17.87
C SER A 249 23.73 -1.61 17.10
N SER A 250 23.43 -1.21 15.86
CA SER A 250 24.34 -0.40 15.04
C SER A 250 24.56 0.99 15.64
N ARG A 251 23.52 1.63 16.16
CA ARG A 251 23.66 2.92 16.85
C ARG A 251 24.52 2.81 18.10
N GLN A 252 24.22 1.86 18.99
CA GLN A 252 24.98 1.65 20.22
C GLN A 252 26.44 1.32 19.97
N TYR A 253 26.71 0.57 18.90
CA TYR A 253 28.09 0.25 18.53
C TYR A 253 28.88 1.50 18.13
N LEU A 254 28.31 2.36 17.29
CA LEU A 254 28.97 3.59 16.87
C LEU A 254 29.19 4.57 18.04
N GLU A 255 28.20 4.72 18.92
CA GLU A 255 28.32 5.53 20.12
C GLU A 255 29.47 5.06 21.04
N LYS A 256 29.61 3.72 21.22
CA LYS A 256 30.73 3.12 21.99
C LYS A 256 32.09 3.33 21.33
N ASN A 257 32.13 3.49 20.01
CA ASN A 257 33.38 3.73 19.26
C ASN A 257 33.68 5.22 19.01
N ASN A 258 33.24 6.09 19.91
CA ASN A 258 33.49 7.54 19.90
C ASN A 258 32.88 8.30 18.68
N TYR A 259 31.79 7.81 18.10
CA TYR A 259 31.05 8.58 17.15
C TYR A 259 29.86 9.28 17.81
N LYS A 260 29.60 10.52 17.40
CA LYS A 260 28.39 11.24 17.77
C LYS A 260 27.34 10.99 16.70
N ILE A 261 26.11 10.66 17.11
CA ILE A 261 25.01 10.35 16.24
C ILE A 261 23.91 11.36 16.53
N ASP A 262 23.68 12.27 15.59
CA ASP A 262 22.66 13.32 15.71
C ASP A 262 21.45 12.99 14.82
N PRO A 263 20.21 13.02 15.34
CA PRO A 263 19.02 12.75 14.54
C PRO A 263 18.73 13.94 13.60
N LEU A 264 18.71 13.70 12.30
CA LEU A 264 18.29 14.68 11.29
C LEU A 264 16.81 14.55 10.93
N HIS A 265 16.31 13.31 10.90
CA HIS A 265 14.91 13.01 10.66
C HIS A 265 14.52 11.81 11.53
N ASN A 266 13.62 12.01 12.47
CA ASN A 266 13.15 10.97 13.41
C ASN A 266 11.64 11.12 13.68
N LYS A 267 10.86 11.29 12.62
CA LYS A 267 9.41 11.47 12.73
C LYS A 267 8.65 10.13 12.87
N TYR A 268 9.27 9.04 12.42
CA TYR A 268 8.66 7.71 12.44
C TYR A 268 9.69 6.62 12.78
N GLU A 269 9.22 5.57 13.44
CA GLU A 269 10.03 4.43 13.86
C GLU A 269 10.76 3.71 12.70
N TYR A 270 10.22 3.83 11.49
CA TYR A 270 10.69 3.07 10.32
C TYR A 270 11.47 3.89 9.29
N ASP A 271 11.44 5.22 9.36
CA ASP A 271 12.11 6.13 8.44
C ASP A 271 12.91 7.16 9.22
N ASN A 272 14.10 6.75 9.65
CA ASN A 272 14.97 7.57 10.47
C ASN A 272 16.27 7.85 9.73
N LEU A 273 16.74 9.10 9.78
CA LEU A 273 18.03 9.54 9.29
C LEU A 273 18.83 10.16 10.42
N TRP A 274 20.06 9.71 10.57
CA TRP A 274 21.00 10.17 11.57
C TRP A 274 22.29 10.59 10.89
N GLN A 275 22.88 11.68 11.32
CA GLN A 275 24.22 12.08 10.88
C GLN A 275 25.26 11.55 11.88
N ILE A 276 26.38 11.06 11.34
CA ILE A 276 27.51 10.56 12.12
C ILE A 276 28.63 11.59 12.05
N THR A 277 29.13 12.01 13.20
CA THR A 277 30.30 12.84 13.31
C THR A 277 31.31 12.16 14.20
N ARG A 278 32.59 12.27 13.86
CA ARG A 278 33.67 11.75 14.70
C ARG A 278 33.86 12.70 15.89
N ARG A 279 33.91 12.16 17.10
CA ARG A 279 34.27 12.96 18.31
C ARG A 279 35.72 13.26 18.37
#